data_eb1be6a3128c314ae89a8729e06e4fb9
#
_entry.id   eb1be6a3128c314ae89a8729e06e4fb9
#
_cell.length_a   1.000
_cell.length_b   1.000
_cell.length_c   1.000
_cell.angle_alpha   90.00
_cell.angle_beta   90.00
_cell.angle_gamma   90.00
#
_symmetry.space_group_name_H-M   'P 1'
#
loop_
_entity.id
_entity.type
_entity.pdbx_description
1 polymer ?
#
loop_
_entity_poly.entity_id
_entity_poly.type
_entity_poly.pdbx_seq_one_letter_code
_entity_poly.pdbx_strand_id
1 'polypeptide(L)'
;VIDPMVKQYLQLRIENLAQQAMIPFKHGQQRIILINPNASDLLPQRRWAPERFSELITATHQRWPEDLILITGSPAEHTYVEGVRLAAKVKHAINFAGHVRFSELPALYTLSHAMVTNDSGPGHFSSVTDLHTVVLFGPETPALYGSLGKSIPITAQLACSPCVSAANHRKTPCQNNICMKAISVSHVLDRLAVQITAADRARAL
;
A
#
# COMPACT_ATOMS: atom_id res chain seq x y z
N VAL A 1 -17.02 -13.83 -6.33
CA VAL A 1 -17.14 -13.09 -7.61
C VAL A 1 -17.34 -11.62 -7.24
N ILE A 2 -16.55 -10.71 -7.84
CA ILE A 2 -16.69 -9.27 -7.62
C ILE A 2 -17.87 -8.78 -8.47
N ASP A 3 -18.81 -8.06 -7.83
CA ASP A 3 -19.95 -7.48 -8.53
C ASP A 3 -19.46 -6.45 -9.58
N PRO A 4 -19.79 -6.64 -10.88
CA PRO A 4 -19.39 -5.72 -11.94
C PRO A 4 -19.89 -4.28 -11.72
N MET A 5 -21.06 -4.11 -11.11
CA MET A 5 -21.62 -2.78 -10.81
C MET A 5 -20.78 -2.05 -9.78
N VAL A 6 -20.33 -2.74 -8.71
CA VAL A 6 -19.44 -2.16 -7.69
C VAL A 6 -18.12 -1.73 -8.32
N LYS A 7 -17.56 -2.58 -9.19
CA LYS A 7 -16.33 -2.25 -9.92
C LYS A 7 -16.49 -1.00 -10.79
N GLN A 8 -17.58 -0.90 -11.54
CA GLN A 8 -17.87 0.26 -12.40
C GLN A 8 -18.08 1.54 -11.59
N TYR A 9 -18.86 1.52 -10.50
CA TYR A 9 -19.04 2.68 -9.63
C TYR A 9 -17.72 3.15 -9.01
N LEU A 10 -16.88 2.22 -8.61
CA LEU A 10 -15.59 2.57 -8.02
C LEU A 10 -14.65 3.17 -9.07
N GLN A 11 -14.65 2.64 -10.28
CA GLN A 11 -13.91 3.20 -11.42
C GLN A 11 -14.32 4.66 -11.68
N LEU A 12 -15.63 4.93 -11.81
CA LEU A 12 -16.15 6.29 -11.99
C LEU A 12 -15.77 7.21 -10.83
N ARG A 13 -15.82 6.71 -9.58
CA ARG A 13 -15.39 7.48 -8.40
C ARG A 13 -13.93 7.89 -8.50
N ILE A 14 -13.04 6.98 -8.90
CA ILE A 14 -11.60 7.26 -9.08
C ILE A 14 -11.40 8.29 -10.20
N GLU A 15 -12.04 8.12 -11.35
CA GLU A 15 -11.95 9.05 -12.48
C GLU A 15 -12.44 10.45 -12.09
N ASN A 16 -13.56 10.55 -11.36
CA ASN A 16 -14.09 11.83 -10.90
C ASN A 16 -13.12 12.53 -9.92
N LEU A 17 -12.51 11.80 -8.99
CA LEU A 17 -11.52 12.36 -8.07
C LEU A 17 -10.27 12.81 -8.81
N ALA A 18 -9.80 12.05 -9.79
CA ALA A 18 -8.68 12.45 -10.64
C ALA A 18 -9.00 13.72 -11.42
N GLN A 19 -10.20 13.82 -11.99
CA GLN A 19 -10.66 15.02 -12.69
C GLN A 19 -10.72 16.25 -11.76
N GLN A 20 -11.25 16.10 -10.54
CA GLN A 20 -11.28 17.17 -9.54
C GLN A 20 -9.88 17.63 -9.15
N ALA A 21 -8.92 16.71 -9.11
CA ALA A 21 -7.51 17.00 -8.85
C ALA A 21 -6.75 17.48 -10.10
N MET A 22 -7.42 17.65 -11.24
CA MET A 22 -6.83 18.00 -12.55
C MET A 22 -5.71 17.02 -12.98
N ILE A 23 -5.91 15.74 -12.71
CA ILE A 23 -5.02 14.66 -13.12
C ILE A 23 -5.61 14.01 -14.37
N PRO A 24 -4.85 13.94 -15.50
CA PRO A 24 -5.31 13.29 -16.72
C PRO A 24 -5.27 11.77 -16.56
N PHE A 25 -6.28 11.22 -15.93
CA PHE A 25 -6.38 9.78 -15.67
C PHE A 25 -7.60 9.18 -16.36
N LYS A 26 -7.40 8.05 -17.04
CA LYS A 26 -8.46 7.22 -17.61
C LYS A 26 -8.14 5.75 -17.33
N HIS A 27 -9.10 5.05 -16.73
CA HIS A 27 -8.94 3.64 -16.42
C HIS A 27 -8.63 2.81 -17.69
N GLY A 28 -7.69 1.88 -17.56
CA GLY A 28 -7.22 1.05 -18.68
C GLY A 28 -6.13 1.69 -19.56
N GLN A 29 -5.86 3.00 -19.41
CA GLN A 29 -4.74 3.66 -20.08
C GLN A 29 -3.54 3.85 -19.15
N GLN A 30 -3.81 4.24 -17.90
CA GLN A 30 -2.78 4.38 -16.87
C GLN A 30 -2.98 3.35 -15.76
N ARG A 31 -1.90 3.04 -15.06
CA ARG A 31 -1.93 2.15 -13.90
C ARG A 31 -2.44 2.88 -12.65
N ILE A 32 -3.02 2.11 -11.73
CA ILE A 32 -3.32 2.55 -10.37
C ILE A 32 -2.35 1.84 -9.43
N ILE A 33 -1.59 2.61 -8.66
CA ILE A 33 -0.69 2.13 -7.61
C ILE A 33 -1.29 2.54 -6.27
N LEU A 34 -1.50 1.56 -5.39
CA LEU A 34 -2.00 1.80 -4.04
C LEU A 34 -0.83 1.96 -3.07
N ILE A 35 -0.92 2.95 -2.19
CA ILE A 35 -0.04 3.09 -1.04
C ILE A 35 -0.90 3.16 0.22
N ASN A 36 -0.70 2.21 1.13
CA ASN A 36 -1.39 2.19 2.42
C ASN A 36 -0.38 2.42 3.55
N PRO A 37 -0.25 3.64 4.06
CA PRO A 37 0.75 3.98 5.07
C PRO A 37 0.31 3.61 6.48
N ASN A 38 -0.88 3.04 6.64
CA ASN A 38 -1.51 2.81 7.92
C ASN A 38 -1.07 1.48 8.55
N ALA A 39 -1.20 1.40 9.86
CA ALA A 39 -1.17 0.17 10.65
C ALA A 39 -1.94 0.40 11.94
N SER A 40 -2.47 -0.67 12.53
CA SER A 40 -3.23 -0.61 13.78
C SER A 40 -2.43 0.03 14.92
N ASP A 41 -3.11 0.79 15.77
CA ASP A 41 -2.55 1.37 17.00
C ASP A 41 -2.18 0.31 18.05
N LEU A 42 -2.66 -0.92 17.89
CA LEU A 42 -2.31 -2.03 18.77
C LEU A 42 -0.82 -2.39 18.75
N LEU A 43 -0.14 -2.14 17.62
CA LEU A 43 1.30 -2.37 17.46
C LEU A 43 1.89 -1.29 16.53
N PRO A 44 2.10 -0.07 17.04
CA PRO A 44 2.59 1.06 16.24
C PRO A 44 4.01 0.82 15.69
N GLN A 45 4.78 -0.09 16.28
CA GLN A 45 6.11 -0.49 15.82
C GLN A 45 6.10 -1.13 14.42
N ARG A 46 4.94 -1.52 13.86
CA ARG A 46 4.79 -1.98 12.48
C ARG A 46 4.78 -0.85 11.45
N ARG A 47 4.65 0.40 11.89
CA ARG A 47 4.54 1.55 10.97
C ARG A 47 5.91 1.92 10.41
N TRP A 48 6.01 1.94 9.11
CA TRP A 48 7.08 2.67 8.44
C TRP A 48 6.81 4.17 8.59
N ALA A 49 7.87 4.97 8.68
CA ALA A 49 7.72 6.40 8.94
C ALA A 49 6.92 7.11 7.83
N PRO A 50 6.02 8.07 8.16
CA PRO A 50 5.23 8.79 7.17
C PRO A 50 6.09 9.55 6.15
N GLU A 51 7.26 10.05 6.56
CA GLU A 51 8.23 10.69 5.69
C GLU A 51 8.74 9.72 4.62
N ARG A 52 8.96 8.45 4.98
CA ARG A 52 9.38 7.40 4.04
C ARG A 52 8.30 7.07 3.02
N PHE A 53 7.03 7.07 3.43
CA PHE A 53 5.92 6.92 2.48
C PHE A 53 5.82 8.13 1.54
N SER A 54 6.04 9.34 2.04
CA SER A 54 6.06 10.55 1.20
C SER A 54 7.22 10.53 0.19
N GLU A 55 8.41 10.11 0.62
CA GLU A 55 9.58 9.88 -0.25
C GLU A 55 9.27 8.78 -1.31
N LEU A 56 8.63 7.68 -0.91
CA LEU A 56 8.24 6.61 -1.82
C LEU A 56 7.25 7.09 -2.89
N ILE A 57 6.24 7.87 -2.50
CA ILE A 57 5.26 8.46 -3.44
C ILE A 57 5.99 9.33 -4.46
N THR A 58 6.93 10.17 -4.02
CA THR A 58 7.73 11.01 -4.89
C THR A 58 8.57 10.18 -5.86
N ALA A 59 9.27 9.16 -5.35
CA ALA A 59 10.11 8.28 -6.18
C ALA A 59 9.26 7.42 -7.15
N THR A 60 8.08 6.99 -6.73
CA THR A 60 7.13 6.26 -7.57
C THR A 60 6.67 7.13 -8.74
N HIS A 61 6.27 8.37 -8.48
CA HIS A 61 5.86 9.30 -9.53
C HIS A 61 7.01 9.67 -10.48
N GLN A 62 8.23 9.85 -9.97
CA GLN A 62 9.40 10.11 -10.83
C GLN A 62 9.69 8.94 -11.78
N ARG A 63 9.49 7.72 -11.33
CA ARG A 63 9.74 6.52 -12.14
C ARG A 63 8.60 6.20 -13.11
N TRP A 64 7.36 6.51 -12.75
CA TRP A 64 6.14 6.29 -13.54
C TRP A 64 5.24 7.52 -13.47
N PRO A 65 5.57 8.58 -14.21
CA PRO A 65 4.92 9.89 -14.07
C PRO A 65 3.44 9.92 -14.49
N GLU A 66 3.03 8.97 -15.34
CA GLU A 66 1.64 8.86 -15.82
C GLU A 66 0.72 8.06 -14.88
N ASP A 67 1.30 7.29 -13.95
CA ASP A 67 0.52 6.42 -13.09
C ASP A 67 -0.22 7.21 -12.00
N LEU A 68 -1.42 6.77 -11.67
CA LEU A 68 -2.21 7.32 -10.58
C LEU A 68 -1.85 6.63 -9.26
N ILE A 69 -1.50 7.42 -8.25
CA ILE A 69 -1.21 6.93 -6.90
C ILE A 69 -2.43 7.21 -6.01
N LEU A 70 -3.04 6.16 -5.47
CA LEU A 70 -4.10 6.28 -4.47
C LEU A 70 -3.55 5.93 -3.09
N ILE A 71 -3.58 6.89 -2.17
CA ILE A 71 -3.16 6.68 -0.79
C ILE A 71 -4.40 6.29 0.02
N THR A 72 -4.46 5.01 0.41
CA THR A 72 -5.64 4.41 1.01
C THR A 72 -5.62 4.47 2.53
N GLY A 73 -6.80 4.42 3.13
CA GLY A 73 -7.01 4.41 4.57
C GLY A 73 -8.49 4.37 4.92
N SER A 74 -8.80 4.14 6.17
CA SER A 74 -10.15 4.31 6.72
C SER A 74 -10.53 5.80 6.77
N PRO A 75 -11.82 6.14 6.95
CA PRO A 75 -12.22 7.54 7.16
C PRO A 75 -11.50 8.23 8.33
N ALA A 76 -11.23 7.50 9.41
CA ALA A 76 -10.53 8.03 10.58
C ALA A 76 -9.05 8.38 10.28
N GLU A 77 -8.46 7.76 9.28
CA GLU A 77 -7.06 7.97 8.88
C GLU A 77 -6.89 9.09 7.83
N HIS A 78 -7.98 9.73 7.40
CA HIS A 78 -7.98 10.73 6.33
C HIS A 78 -6.95 11.85 6.57
N THR A 79 -6.92 12.43 7.77
CA THR A 79 -5.99 13.52 8.11
C THR A 79 -4.53 13.07 8.06
N TYR A 80 -4.23 11.86 8.55
CA TYR A 80 -2.89 11.27 8.48
C TYR A 80 -2.46 11.03 7.03
N VAL A 81 -3.32 10.42 6.24
CA VAL A 81 -3.09 10.17 4.81
C VAL A 81 -2.89 11.48 4.05
N GLU A 82 -3.67 12.52 4.37
CA GLU A 82 -3.50 13.85 3.76
C GLU A 82 -2.14 14.47 4.10
N GLY A 83 -1.67 14.31 5.33
CA GLY A 83 -0.32 14.74 5.72
C GLY A 83 0.78 14.07 4.87
N VAL A 84 0.68 12.76 4.65
CA VAL A 84 1.62 12.02 3.79
C VAL A 84 1.56 12.52 2.34
N ARG A 85 0.35 12.71 1.80
CA ARG A 85 0.15 13.22 0.43
C ARG A 85 0.76 14.61 0.23
N LEU A 86 0.48 15.53 1.14
CA LEU A 86 0.98 16.89 1.07
C LEU A 86 2.51 16.95 1.16
N ALA A 87 3.11 16.12 2.03
CA ALA A 87 4.56 16.05 2.17
C ALA A 87 5.25 15.52 0.90
N ALA A 88 4.60 14.61 0.16
CA ALA A 88 5.13 14.09 -1.10
C ALA A 88 5.17 15.13 -2.24
N LYS A 89 4.30 16.15 -2.21
CA LYS A 89 4.20 17.23 -3.22
C LYS A 89 4.00 16.71 -4.67
N VAL A 90 3.31 15.59 -4.81
CA VAL A 90 3.03 14.95 -6.10
C VAL A 90 1.58 15.21 -6.51
N LYS A 91 1.35 15.74 -7.71
CA LYS A 91 -0.02 15.99 -8.23
C LYS A 91 -0.76 14.67 -8.49
N HIS A 92 -0.10 13.66 -9.03
CA HIS A 92 -0.69 12.35 -9.36
C HIS A 92 -0.93 11.45 -8.14
N ALA A 93 -0.93 12.01 -6.93
CA ALA A 93 -1.26 11.32 -5.68
C ALA A 93 -2.55 11.87 -5.08
N ILE A 94 -3.52 10.99 -4.88
CA ILE A 94 -4.85 11.31 -4.32
C ILE A 94 -4.98 10.68 -2.94
N ASN A 95 -5.47 11.46 -1.96
CA ASN A 95 -5.94 10.93 -0.71
C ASN A 95 -7.26 10.18 -0.94
N PHE A 96 -7.18 8.85 -0.91
CA PHE A 96 -8.32 7.95 -1.12
C PHE A 96 -8.88 7.38 0.19
N ALA A 97 -8.42 7.86 1.35
CA ALA A 97 -8.89 7.43 2.66
C ALA A 97 -10.39 7.79 2.83
N GLY A 98 -11.18 6.80 3.18
CA GLY A 98 -12.63 6.94 3.33
C GLY A 98 -13.44 6.88 2.03
N HIS A 99 -12.79 6.81 0.86
CA HIS A 99 -13.47 6.72 -0.43
C HIS A 99 -13.83 5.29 -0.87
N VAL A 100 -13.51 4.29 -0.05
CA VAL A 100 -13.84 2.89 -0.33
C VAL A 100 -14.37 2.22 0.94
N ARG A 101 -15.47 1.50 0.81
CA ARG A 101 -16.00 0.65 1.88
C ARG A 101 -15.24 -0.66 1.95
N PHE A 102 -15.26 -1.32 3.09
CA PHE A 102 -14.61 -2.62 3.26
C PHE A 102 -15.07 -3.66 2.23
N SER A 103 -16.37 -3.71 1.93
CA SER A 103 -16.96 -4.60 0.93
C SER A 103 -16.53 -4.28 -0.52
N GLU A 104 -16.04 -3.07 -0.79
CA GLU A 104 -15.58 -2.62 -2.10
C GLU A 104 -14.07 -2.87 -2.31
N LEU A 105 -13.31 -3.24 -1.25
CA LEU A 105 -11.86 -3.47 -1.34
C LEU A 105 -11.46 -4.48 -2.42
N PRO A 106 -12.13 -5.64 -2.59
CA PRO A 106 -11.78 -6.55 -3.68
C PRO A 106 -11.91 -5.91 -5.06
N ALA A 107 -12.90 -5.03 -5.27
CA ALA A 107 -13.06 -4.30 -6.52
C ALA A 107 -11.92 -3.29 -6.72
N LEU A 108 -11.55 -2.51 -5.69
CA LEU A 108 -10.40 -1.60 -5.74
C LEU A 108 -9.11 -2.35 -6.09
N TYR A 109 -8.87 -3.48 -5.43
CA TYR A 109 -7.66 -4.28 -5.65
C TYR A 109 -7.60 -4.85 -7.08
N THR A 110 -8.74 -5.26 -7.65
CA THR A 110 -8.81 -5.72 -9.04
C THR A 110 -8.57 -4.60 -10.05
N LEU A 111 -8.98 -3.36 -9.74
CA LEU A 111 -8.72 -2.19 -10.57
C LEU A 111 -7.26 -1.74 -10.51
N SER A 112 -6.54 -2.10 -9.44
CA SER A 112 -5.19 -1.63 -9.16
C SER A 112 -4.12 -2.61 -9.66
N HIS A 113 -2.90 -2.13 -9.94
CA HIS A 113 -1.79 -2.92 -10.47
C HIS A 113 -0.86 -3.42 -9.37
N ALA A 114 -0.55 -2.56 -8.41
CA ALA A 114 0.30 -2.93 -7.29
C ALA A 114 -0.07 -2.15 -6.03
N MET A 115 0.36 -2.66 -4.87
CA MET A 115 0.20 -1.99 -3.58
C MET A 115 1.48 -2.08 -2.74
N VAL A 116 1.78 -1.01 -2.02
CA VAL A 116 2.74 -1.04 -0.89
C VAL A 116 1.99 -0.79 0.41
N THR A 117 2.22 -1.61 1.41
CA THR A 117 1.58 -1.51 2.72
C THR A 117 2.49 -1.98 3.84
N ASN A 118 2.28 -1.49 5.06
CA ASN A 118 2.81 -2.14 6.25
C ASN A 118 2.19 -3.53 6.43
N ASP A 119 2.78 -4.35 7.30
CA ASP A 119 2.15 -5.59 7.80
C ASP A 119 0.85 -5.26 8.55
N SER A 120 -0.26 -5.28 7.81
CA SER A 120 -1.58 -4.84 8.25
C SER A 120 -2.70 -5.51 7.44
N GLY A 121 -3.95 -5.26 7.83
CA GLY A 121 -5.13 -5.83 7.17
C GLY A 121 -5.12 -5.74 5.64
N PRO A 122 -4.85 -4.59 5.02
CA PRO A 122 -4.78 -4.46 3.56
C PRO A 122 -3.84 -5.46 2.87
N GLY A 123 -2.65 -5.73 3.47
CA GLY A 123 -1.71 -6.71 2.95
C GLY A 123 -2.29 -8.13 2.91
N HIS A 124 -3.07 -8.51 3.92
CA HIS A 124 -3.75 -9.81 3.95
C HIS A 124 -4.96 -9.85 3.03
N PHE A 125 -5.77 -8.79 3.03
CA PHE A 125 -6.95 -8.68 2.18
C PHE A 125 -6.62 -8.70 0.68
N SER A 126 -5.44 -8.26 0.28
CA SER A 126 -5.02 -8.32 -1.12
C SER A 126 -5.00 -9.75 -1.68
N SER A 127 -4.82 -10.76 -0.80
CA SER A 127 -4.77 -12.18 -1.19
C SER A 127 -6.07 -12.75 -1.76
N VAL A 128 -7.22 -12.07 -1.57
CA VAL A 128 -8.49 -12.50 -2.19
C VAL A 128 -8.62 -12.05 -3.65
N THR A 129 -7.60 -11.38 -4.17
CA THR A 129 -7.51 -10.89 -5.55
C THR A 129 -6.13 -11.18 -6.14
N ASP A 130 -5.94 -10.83 -7.41
CA ASP A 130 -4.65 -10.92 -8.10
C ASP A 130 -3.75 -9.69 -7.91
N LEU A 131 -4.03 -8.83 -6.91
CA LEU A 131 -3.24 -7.64 -6.65
C LEU A 131 -1.80 -8.01 -6.23
N HIS A 132 -0.84 -7.49 -6.95
CA HIS A 132 0.58 -7.60 -6.62
C HIS A 132 0.95 -6.65 -5.47
N THR A 133 1.51 -7.17 -4.38
CA THR A 133 1.69 -6.40 -3.15
C THR A 133 3.12 -6.47 -2.62
N VAL A 134 3.63 -5.36 -2.12
CA VAL A 134 4.85 -5.27 -1.29
C VAL A 134 4.42 -5.02 0.15
N VAL A 135 4.80 -5.90 1.07
CA VAL A 135 4.43 -5.82 2.49
C VAL A 135 5.66 -5.59 3.34
N LEU A 136 5.65 -4.53 4.14
CA LEU A 136 6.76 -4.13 5.01
C LEU A 136 6.61 -4.78 6.38
N PHE A 137 7.54 -5.65 6.73
CA PHE A 137 7.58 -6.35 8.02
C PHE A 137 8.68 -5.80 8.92
N GLY A 138 8.33 -5.45 10.12
CA GLY A 138 9.25 -4.99 11.14
C GLY A 138 9.33 -5.96 12.32
N PRO A 139 8.48 -5.80 13.35
CA PRO A 139 8.54 -6.60 14.57
C PRO A 139 8.02 -8.03 14.42
N GLU A 140 7.21 -8.32 13.42
CA GLU A 140 6.63 -9.64 13.11
C GLU A 140 7.36 -10.31 11.95
N THR A 141 7.16 -11.61 11.76
CA THR A 141 7.82 -12.39 10.71
C THR A 141 6.85 -12.76 9.58
N PRO A 142 7.24 -12.56 8.31
CA PRO A 142 6.44 -13.02 7.19
C PRO A 142 6.29 -14.54 7.11
N ALA A 143 7.17 -15.30 7.77
CA ALA A 143 7.04 -16.76 7.82
C ALA A 143 5.76 -17.24 8.51
N LEU A 144 5.23 -16.45 9.47
CA LEU A 144 3.98 -16.75 10.19
C LEU A 144 2.81 -15.86 9.74
N TYR A 145 3.11 -14.62 9.35
CA TYR A 145 2.10 -13.59 9.09
C TYR A 145 2.14 -13.07 7.64
N GLY A 146 2.85 -13.76 6.75
CA GLY A 146 2.89 -13.40 5.33
C GLY A 146 1.52 -13.50 4.65
N SER A 147 1.27 -12.64 3.68
CA SER A 147 0.08 -12.73 2.85
C SER A 147 0.14 -13.98 1.96
N LEU A 148 -0.99 -14.64 1.78
CA LEU A 148 -1.13 -15.80 0.89
C LEU A 148 -1.26 -15.42 -0.60
N GLY A 149 -1.37 -14.12 -0.90
CA GLY A 149 -1.53 -13.61 -2.26
C GLY A 149 -0.20 -13.41 -3.00
N LYS A 150 -0.26 -12.66 -4.11
CA LYS A 150 0.91 -12.27 -4.90
C LYS A 150 1.71 -11.18 -4.18
N SER A 151 2.34 -11.52 -3.05
CA SER A 151 3.03 -10.56 -2.19
C SER A 151 4.54 -10.83 -2.08
N ILE A 152 5.32 -9.76 -1.98
CA ILE A 152 6.74 -9.78 -1.65
C ILE A 152 6.91 -9.14 -0.26
N PRO A 153 7.36 -9.90 0.75
CA PRO A 153 7.67 -9.34 2.04
C PRO A 153 9.04 -8.65 2.01
N ILE A 154 9.15 -7.51 2.68
CA ILE A 154 10.42 -6.83 2.95
C ILE A 154 10.68 -6.86 4.45
N THR A 155 11.86 -7.32 4.84
CA THR A 155 12.36 -7.34 6.23
C THR A 155 13.76 -6.75 6.28
N ALA A 156 14.12 -6.15 7.40
CA ALA A 156 15.49 -5.64 7.61
C ALA A 156 16.48 -6.74 8.08
N GLN A 157 16.01 -7.95 8.36
CA GLN A 157 16.80 -9.11 8.80
C GLN A 157 17.74 -8.81 9.99
N LEU A 158 17.27 -8.02 10.97
CA LEU A 158 18.05 -7.69 12.15
C LEU A 158 17.98 -8.80 13.19
N ALA A 159 19.03 -8.97 13.99
CA ALA A 159 19.07 -9.97 15.06
C ALA A 159 17.94 -9.80 16.11
N CYS A 160 17.41 -8.58 16.28
CA CYS A 160 16.29 -8.30 17.19
C CYS A 160 14.92 -8.43 16.53
N SER A 161 14.85 -8.79 15.23
CA SER A 161 13.57 -8.95 14.49
C SER A 161 13.52 -10.35 13.87
N PRO A 162 12.40 -11.09 14.07
CA PRO A 162 11.15 -10.67 14.72
C PRO A 162 11.24 -10.63 16.25
N CYS A 163 10.62 -9.64 16.89
CA CYS A 163 10.53 -9.51 18.35
C CYS A 163 9.10 -9.62 18.88
N VAL A 164 8.11 -9.79 18.00
CA VAL A 164 6.69 -9.94 18.32
C VAL A 164 6.21 -11.29 17.78
N SER A 165 5.51 -12.02 18.62
CA SER A 165 4.94 -13.33 18.28
C SER A 165 3.70 -13.61 19.13
N ALA A 166 2.96 -14.68 18.81
CA ALA A 166 1.87 -15.15 19.64
C ALA A 166 2.33 -15.55 21.06
N ALA A 167 3.56 -16.09 21.18
CA ALA A 167 4.12 -16.53 22.46
C ALA A 167 4.36 -15.39 23.48
N ASN A 168 4.61 -14.16 23.01
CA ASN A 168 4.75 -12.97 23.85
C ASN A 168 3.52 -12.05 23.82
N HIS A 169 2.36 -12.62 23.51
CA HIS A 169 1.08 -11.88 23.41
C HIS A 169 1.13 -10.67 22.46
N ARG A 170 1.97 -10.72 21.42
CA ARG A 170 2.20 -9.65 20.46
C ARG A 170 2.65 -8.34 21.10
N LYS A 171 3.44 -8.41 22.18
CA LYS A 171 3.99 -7.25 22.89
C LYS A 171 5.49 -7.14 22.66
N THR A 172 5.98 -5.92 22.62
CA THR A 172 7.42 -5.64 22.56
C THR A 172 7.74 -4.40 23.40
N PRO A 173 8.85 -4.41 24.16
CA PRO A 173 9.32 -3.22 24.84
C PRO A 173 10.03 -2.22 23.90
N CYS A 174 10.11 -2.53 22.63
CA CYS A 174 10.83 -1.72 21.64
C CYS A 174 10.24 -0.30 21.52
N GLN A 175 11.10 0.71 21.73
CA GLN A 175 10.76 2.12 21.57
C GLN A 175 11.37 2.73 20.30
N ASN A 176 12.17 1.97 19.54
CA ASN A 176 12.96 2.53 18.45
C ASN A 176 12.61 1.99 17.05
N ASN A 177 11.89 0.88 16.94
CA ASN A 177 11.53 0.14 15.71
C ASN A 177 12.58 0.23 14.58
N ILE A 178 13.86 -0.02 14.93
CA ILE A 178 15.00 0.06 14.01
C ILE A 178 14.81 -0.82 12.77
N CYS A 179 14.09 -1.94 12.91
CA CYS A 179 13.73 -2.83 11.81
C CYS A 179 12.93 -2.12 10.71
N MET A 180 12.00 -1.22 11.04
CA MET A 180 11.29 -0.41 10.05
C MET A 180 12.17 0.71 9.50
N LYS A 181 12.97 1.37 10.35
CA LYS A 181 13.90 2.43 9.94
C LYS A 181 14.96 1.98 8.95
N ALA A 182 15.40 0.73 9.06
CA ALA A 182 16.41 0.12 8.18
C ALA A 182 15.87 -0.24 6.78
N ILE A 183 14.55 -0.27 6.58
CA ILE A 183 13.95 -0.46 5.26
C ILE A 183 14.10 0.84 4.48
N SER A 184 14.89 0.83 3.40
CA SER A 184 15.11 2.01 2.56
C SER A 184 14.01 2.19 1.51
N VAL A 185 13.75 3.43 1.11
CA VAL A 185 12.79 3.75 0.04
C VAL A 185 13.21 3.13 -1.29
N SER A 186 14.52 3.14 -1.62
CA SER A 186 15.02 2.51 -2.84
C SER A 186 14.71 1.02 -2.90
N HIS A 187 14.92 0.29 -1.79
CA HIS A 187 14.61 -1.14 -1.73
C HIS A 187 13.11 -1.40 -1.94
N VAL A 188 12.24 -0.60 -1.31
CA VAL A 188 10.78 -0.72 -1.51
C VAL A 188 10.38 -0.42 -2.96
N LEU A 189 10.96 0.63 -3.56
CA LEU A 189 10.70 1.02 -4.94
C LEU A 189 11.14 -0.07 -5.94
N ASP A 190 12.28 -0.73 -5.70
CA ASP A 190 12.75 -1.82 -6.56
C ASP A 190 11.82 -3.04 -6.47
N ARG A 191 11.33 -3.38 -5.27
CA ARG A 191 10.34 -4.46 -5.09
C ARG A 191 8.99 -4.09 -5.71
N LEU A 192 8.58 -2.84 -5.60
CA LEU A 192 7.37 -2.34 -6.28
C LEU A 192 7.51 -2.47 -7.81
N ALA A 193 8.67 -2.16 -8.37
CA ALA A 193 8.93 -2.32 -9.81
C ALA A 193 8.82 -3.77 -10.27
N VAL A 194 9.32 -4.73 -9.49
CA VAL A 194 9.13 -6.16 -9.75
C VAL A 194 7.64 -6.53 -9.77
N GLN A 195 6.88 -6.05 -8.80
CA GLN A 195 5.45 -6.33 -8.70
C GLN A 195 4.64 -5.70 -9.84
N ILE A 196 4.96 -4.47 -10.24
CA ILE A 196 4.33 -3.81 -11.39
C ILE A 196 4.60 -4.59 -12.67
N THR A 197 5.86 -4.99 -12.91
CA THR A 197 6.23 -5.77 -14.09
C THR A 197 5.48 -7.12 -14.14
N ALA A 198 5.33 -7.77 -12.99
CA ALA A 198 4.59 -9.02 -12.90
C ALA A 198 3.08 -8.81 -13.15
N ALA A 199 2.50 -7.72 -12.64
CA ALA A 199 1.12 -7.35 -12.87
C ALA A 199 0.84 -7.03 -14.36
N ASP A 200 1.74 -6.29 -15.01
CA ASP A 200 1.62 -5.95 -16.43
C ASP A 200 1.64 -7.21 -17.30
N ARG A 201 2.54 -8.16 -17.02
CA ARG A 201 2.58 -9.44 -17.72
C ARG A 201 1.30 -10.26 -17.54
N ALA A 202 0.77 -10.31 -16.32
CA ALA A 202 -0.45 -11.06 -16.03
C ALA A 202 -1.71 -10.46 -16.69
N ARG A 203 -1.71 -9.16 -16.97
CA ARG A 203 -2.82 -8.46 -17.65
C ARG A 203 -2.72 -8.49 -19.17
N ALA A 204 -1.57 -8.84 -19.73
CA ALA A 204 -1.34 -8.97 -21.16
C ALA A 204 -1.73 -10.36 -21.71
N LEU A 205 -2.01 -11.33 -20.83
CA LEU A 205 -2.47 -12.68 -21.14
C LEU A 205 -4.00 -12.78 -21.14
#